data_b8151f5875485591dd0f7f9007252fdf
#
_entry.id   b8151f5875485591dd0f7f9007252fdf
#
_cell.length_a   1.000
_cell.length_b   1.000
_cell.length_c   1.000
_cell.angle_alpha   90.00
_cell.angle_beta   90.00
_cell.angle_gamma   90.00
#
_symmetry.space_group_name_H-M   'P 1'
#
loop_
_entity.id
_entity.type
_entity.pdbx_description
1 polymer ?
#
loop_
_entity_poly.entity_id
_entity_poly.type
_entity_poly.pdbx_seq_one_letter_code
_entity_poly.pdbx_strand_id
1 'polypeptide(L)'
;VKKSSSQLETAFSGVAANYKGQDVDLYEIYKKMRSESPVLEGDFMGELGVPNIAGHEAGRRTFTLFKYDDVMAVLRDAETFTSGFIAAGLGAFMDGLILTGMDGELHKKMRTLLHPVFMPKVVNTWRNTKMDPIVREEFLAPLAPSGRANLMDFALHFPVRLIYSLIGFPDNEPELIKKYASWALDILAGPQVDPKNAAAAKAAAMNASESLYKAVLERVSQVRAQGEFGGDLIGRLIVAEYEGRSLDDHEIATFVRSLLPAAGETTTRTFGTAMVLLLERPELLER
;
A
#
# COMPACT_ATOMS: atom_id res chain seq x y z
N VAL A 1 -20.68 -7.06 24.92
CA VAL A 1 -19.26 -7.16 25.27
C VAL A 1 -18.48 -6.49 24.13
N LYS A 2 -17.84 -5.32 24.37
CA LYS A 2 -16.92 -4.71 23.39
C LYS A 2 -15.73 -5.69 23.24
N LYS A 3 -15.61 -6.34 22.08
CA LYS A 3 -14.36 -7.02 21.71
C LYS A 3 -13.24 -5.96 21.77
N SER A 4 -12.15 -6.26 22.47
CA SER A 4 -10.92 -5.46 22.34
C SER A 4 -10.51 -5.46 20.88
N SER A 5 -10.32 -4.28 20.27
CA SER A 5 -9.85 -4.18 18.90
C SER A 5 -8.47 -4.82 18.78
N SER A 6 -8.24 -5.58 17.71
CA SER A 6 -6.93 -6.16 17.42
C SER A 6 -5.89 -5.05 17.15
N GLN A 7 -4.61 -5.38 17.28
CA GLN A 7 -3.52 -4.46 16.95
C GLN A 7 -3.65 -3.93 15.50
N LEU A 8 -4.05 -4.80 14.57
CA LEU A 8 -4.26 -4.45 13.16
C LEU A 8 -5.41 -3.44 12.98
N GLU A 9 -6.56 -3.67 13.66
CA GLU A 9 -7.71 -2.74 13.63
C GLU A 9 -7.34 -1.37 14.21
N THR A 10 -6.55 -1.35 15.28
CA THR A 10 -6.07 -0.12 15.91
C THR A 10 -5.15 0.65 14.96
N ALA A 11 -4.19 -0.02 14.32
CA ALA A 11 -3.28 0.60 13.36
C ALA A 11 -4.03 1.13 12.12
N PHE A 12 -4.98 0.36 11.58
CA PHE A 12 -5.82 0.80 10.45
C PHE A 12 -6.66 2.03 10.80
N SER A 13 -7.27 2.02 11.99
CA SER A 13 -8.05 3.17 12.49
C SER A 13 -7.17 4.39 12.69
N GLY A 14 -5.91 4.22 13.12
CA GLY A 14 -4.93 5.29 13.25
C GLY A 14 -4.60 5.94 11.91
N VAL A 15 -4.33 5.13 10.88
CA VAL A 15 -4.14 5.63 9.51
C VAL A 15 -5.39 6.34 9.02
N ALA A 16 -6.57 5.74 9.21
CA ALA A 16 -7.84 6.35 8.79
C ALA A 16 -8.08 7.71 9.45
N ALA A 17 -7.81 7.83 10.74
CA ALA A 17 -7.95 9.09 11.48
C ALA A 17 -6.95 10.16 10.98
N ASN A 18 -5.71 9.75 10.70
CA ASN A 18 -4.66 10.66 10.22
C ASN A 18 -4.98 11.25 8.85
N TYR A 19 -5.59 10.46 7.96
CA TYR A 19 -5.93 10.90 6.59
C TYR A 19 -7.39 11.32 6.42
N LYS A 20 -8.16 11.44 7.50
CA LYS A 20 -9.58 11.84 7.41
C LYS A 20 -9.74 13.25 6.86
N GLY A 21 -8.88 14.18 7.28
CA GLY A 21 -9.03 15.59 6.93
C GLY A 21 -10.30 16.22 7.50
N GLN A 22 -10.72 17.34 6.88
CA GLN A 22 -11.97 18.01 7.19
C GLN A 22 -13.16 17.24 6.60
N ASP A 23 -14.32 17.34 7.26
CA ASP A 23 -15.57 16.72 6.79
C ASP A 23 -16.26 17.65 5.76
N VAL A 24 -15.82 17.53 4.51
CA VAL A 24 -16.29 18.36 3.38
C VAL A 24 -16.59 17.48 2.16
N ASP A 25 -17.51 17.94 1.29
CA ASP A 25 -17.75 17.28 0.01
C ASP A 25 -16.64 17.66 -0.99
N LEU A 26 -15.65 16.78 -1.11
CA LEU A 26 -14.53 16.98 -2.02
C LEU A 26 -14.96 17.04 -3.49
N TYR A 27 -16.04 16.36 -3.89
CA TYR A 27 -16.47 16.33 -5.30
C TYR A 27 -17.01 17.70 -5.74
N GLU A 28 -17.78 18.36 -4.90
CA GLU A 28 -18.26 19.73 -5.18
C GLU A 28 -17.10 20.72 -5.19
N ILE A 29 -16.16 20.60 -4.24
CA ILE A 29 -14.96 21.44 -4.23
C ILE A 29 -14.12 21.23 -5.50
N TYR A 30 -13.84 19.97 -5.88
CA TYR A 30 -13.09 19.67 -7.12
C TYR A 30 -13.80 20.18 -8.37
N LYS A 31 -15.13 20.13 -8.44
CA LYS A 31 -15.91 20.66 -9.53
C LYS A 31 -15.71 22.17 -9.67
N LYS A 32 -15.77 22.89 -8.55
CA LYS A 32 -15.52 24.32 -8.48
C LYS A 32 -14.08 24.66 -8.91
N MET A 33 -13.09 23.96 -8.33
CA MET A 33 -11.68 24.20 -8.62
C MET A 33 -11.32 23.94 -10.08
N ARG A 34 -11.91 22.93 -10.72
CA ARG A 34 -11.73 22.69 -12.17
C ARG A 34 -12.12 23.85 -13.05
N SER A 35 -13.12 24.63 -12.66
CA SER A 35 -13.60 25.80 -13.42
C SER A 35 -12.89 27.10 -13.06
N GLU A 36 -12.61 27.33 -11.76
CA GLU A 36 -12.14 28.61 -11.26
C GLU A 36 -10.62 28.69 -11.13
N SER A 37 -9.97 27.61 -10.70
CA SER A 37 -8.52 27.55 -10.45
C SER A 37 -7.97 26.16 -10.76
N PRO A 38 -7.93 25.75 -12.05
CA PRO A 38 -7.55 24.40 -12.43
C PRO A 38 -6.10 24.03 -12.04
N VAL A 39 -5.25 25.02 -11.87
CA VAL A 39 -3.91 24.93 -11.28
C VAL A 39 -3.87 25.90 -10.11
N LEU A 40 -3.77 25.37 -8.90
CA LEU A 40 -3.70 26.14 -7.66
C LEU A 40 -2.28 26.08 -7.11
N GLU A 41 -1.68 27.22 -6.79
CA GLU A 41 -0.46 27.24 -5.98
C GLU A 41 -0.82 27.02 -4.51
N GLY A 42 -0.34 25.94 -3.93
CA GLY A 42 -0.59 25.52 -2.56
C GLY A 42 -0.78 24.01 -2.43
N ASP A 43 -0.65 23.50 -1.20
CA ASP A 43 -0.99 22.13 -0.82
C ASP A 43 -2.46 22.06 -0.40
N PHE A 44 -3.34 21.94 -1.36
CA PHE A 44 -4.80 21.91 -1.15
C PHE A 44 -5.23 20.80 -0.16
N MET A 45 -4.62 19.63 -0.22
CA MET A 45 -4.97 18.55 0.70
C MET A 45 -4.46 18.82 2.11
N GLY A 46 -3.27 19.43 2.25
CA GLY A 46 -2.74 19.87 3.52
C GLY A 46 -3.62 20.94 4.18
N GLU A 47 -4.19 21.87 3.41
CA GLU A 47 -5.16 22.85 3.92
C GLU A 47 -6.45 22.22 4.44
N LEU A 48 -6.83 21.06 3.89
CA LEU A 48 -7.95 20.22 4.37
C LEU A 48 -7.58 19.29 5.53
N GLY A 49 -6.34 19.35 6.03
CA GLY A 49 -5.88 18.54 7.14
C GLY A 49 -5.46 17.13 6.76
N VAL A 50 -5.19 16.86 5.49
CA VAL A 50 -4.68 15.57 5.00
C VAL A 50 -3.16 15.66 4.85
N PRO A 51 -2.38 14.80 5.52
CA PRO A 51 -0.93 14.86 5.45
C PRO A 51 -0.42 14.51 4.05
N ASN A 52 0.60 15.25 3.61
CA ASN A 52 1.27 14.98 2.35
C ASN A 52 2.28 13.84 2.53
N ILE A 53 2.03 12.69 1.90
CA ILE A 53 2.90 11.51 1.95
C ILE A 53 4.26 11.73 1.29
N ALA A 54 4.36 12.70 0.40
CA ALA A 54 5.61 13.09 -0.25
C ALA A 54 6.50 13.97 0.66
N GLY A 55 5.97 14.40 1.81
CA GLY A 55 6.61 15.35 2.69
C GLY A 55 6.45 16.79 2.21
N HIS A 56 6.76 17.72 3.09
CA HIS A 56 6.76 19.15 2.79
C HIS A 56 8.16 19.69 3.03
N GLU A 57 8.78 20.20 1.98
CA GLU A 57 10.08 20.88 2.09
C GLU A 57 9.82 22.38 2.24
N ALA A 58 10.28 22.95 3.36
CA ALA A 58 10.08 24.37 3.66
C ALA A 58 10.63 25.26 2.54
N GLY A 59 9.81 26.18 2.05
CA GLY A 59 10.18 27.10 0.97
C GLY A 59 10.02 26.56 -0.45
N ARG A 60 9.63 25.32 -0.62
CA ARG A 60 9.33 24.75 -1.95
C ARG A 60 7.91 25.12 -2.38
N ARG A 61 7.78 25.67 -3.59
CA ARG A 61 6.45 25.95 -4.17
C ARG A 61 5.75 24.62 -4.48
N THR A 62 4.49 24.51 -4.08
CA THR A 62 3.63 23.34 -4.34
C THR A 62 2.48 23.79 -5.24
N PHE A 63 2.05 22.93 -6.16
CA PHE A 63 0.92 23.18 -7.03
C PHE A 63 -0.03 21.99 -6.99
N THR A 64 -1.33 22.27 -6.94
CA THR A 64 -2.39 21.26 -7.01
C THR A 64 -3.10 21.36 -8.36
N LEU A 65 -3.28 20.26 -9.06
CA LEU A 65 -3.92 20.16 -10.37
C LEU A 65 -5.30 19.53 -10.23
N PHE A 66 -6.32 20.11 -10.85
CA PHE A 66 -7.70 19.66 -10.75
C PHE A 66 -8.29 19.12 -12.07
N LYS A 67 -7.70 19.41 -13.23
CA LYS A 67 -8.16 18.88 -14.52
C LYS A 67 -7.46 17.57 -14.86
N TYR A 68 -8.21 16.62 -15.41
CA TYR A 68 -7.70 15.32 -15.83
C TYR A 68 -6.55 15.43 -16.83
N ASP A 69 -6.70 16.29 -17.85
CA ASP A 69 -5.68 16.44 -18.90
C ASP A 69 -4.38 17.02 -18.35
N ASP A 70 -4.44 17.98 -17.44
CA ASP A 70 -3.25 18.57 -16.78
C ASP A 70 -2.54 17.51 -15.92
N VAL A 71 -3.29 16.72 -15.15
CA VAL A 71 -2.74 15.61 -14.35
C VAL A 71 -2.09 14.57 -15.26
N MET A 72 -2.75 14.20 -16.36
CA MET A 72 -2.19 13.24 -17.31
C MET A 72 -0.96 13.75 -18.03
N ALA A 73 -0.89 15.04 -18.36
CA ALA A 73 0.28 15.66 -18.95
C ALA A 73 1.49 15.57 -17.99
N VAL A 74 1.30 15.96 -16.73
CA VAL A 74 2.35 15.88 -15.69
C VAL A 74 2.81 14.43 -15.46
N LEU A 75 1.89 13.48 -15.32
CA LEU A 75 2.25 12.07 -15.06
C LEU A 75 2.96 11.39 -16.23
N ARG A 76 2.83 11.89 -17.45
CA ARG A 76 3.47 11.35 -18.64
C ARG A 76 4.81 12.00 -18.98
N ASP A 77 5.08 13.17 -18.47
CA ASP A 77 6.31 13.93 -18.69
C ASP A 77 7.28 13.71 -17.52
N ALA A 78 7.87 12.53 -17.46
CA ALA A 78 8.84 12.16 -16.42
C ALA A 78 10.20 12.87 -16.56
N GLU A 79 10.46 13.56 -17.67
CA GLU A 79 11.68 14.37 -17.85
C GLU A 79 11.55 15.69 -17.09
N THR A 80 10.37 16.33 -17.16
CA THR A 80 10.10 17.61 -16.47
C THR A 80 9.64 17.39 -15.02
N PHE A 81 8.77 16.39 -14.79
CA PHE A 81 8.15 16.13 -13.49
C PHE A 81 8.66 14.82 -12.90
N THR A 82 9.68 14.91 -12.08
CA THR A 82 10.34 13.76 -11.47
C THR A 82 9.65 13.31 -10.19
N SER A 83 9.82 12.03 -9.84
CA SER A 83 9.23 11.39 -8.65
C SER A 83 10.13 11.44 -7.42
N GLY A 84 11.30 12.07 -7.49
CA GLY A 84 12.30 12.09 -6.43
C GLY A 84 11.80 12.64 -5.08
N PHE A 85 10.78 13.49 -5.09
CA PHE A 85 10.14 13.98 -3.87
C PHE A 85 9.43 12.86 -3.08
N ILE A 86 8.92 11.81 -3.74
CA ILE A 86 8.35 10.63 -3.07
C ILE A 86 9.44 9.83 -2.37
N ALA A 87 10.62 9.72 -2.98
CA ALA A 87 11.77 9.07 -2.35
C ALA A 87 12.22 9.81 -1.08
N ALA A 88 12.18 11.15 -1.09
CA ALA A 88 12.50 11.98 0.08
C ALA A 88 11.42 11.94 1.18
N GLY A 89 10.16 11.78 0.81
CA GLY A 89 9.02 11.66 1.72
C GLY A 89 8.84 10.23 2.24
N LEU A 90 7.86 9.52 1.71
CA LEU A 90 7.56 8.14 2.12
C LEU A 90 8.76 7.19 1.90
N GLY A 91 9.53 7.41 0.83
CA GLY A 91 10.72 6.62 0.52
C GLY A 91 11.80 6.71 1.59
N ALA A 92 11.87 7.79 2.37
CA ALA A 92 12.82 7.92 3.48
C ALA A 92 12.64 6.85 4.57
N PHE A 93 11.43 6.30 4.71
CA PHE A 93 11.15 5.15 5.59
C PHE A 93 11.54 3.81 4.98
N MET A 94 12.01 3.79 3.73
CA MET A 94 12.29 2.59 2.92
C MET A 94 13.63 2.70 2.19
N ASP A 95 14.61 3.37 2.80
CA ASP A 95 15.96 3.60 2.28
C ASP A 95 16.00 4.24 0.87
N GLY A 96 14.96 5.00 0.50
CA GLY A 96 14.80 5.60 -0.82
C GLY A 96 14.47 4.62 -1.96
N LEU A 97 14.46 3.32 -1.70
CA LEU A 97 14.25 2.27 -2.71
C LEU A 97 12.75 1.94 -2.88
N ILE A 98 11.97 2.94 -3.21
CA ILE A 98 10.56 2.79 -3.55
C ILE A 98 10.37 3.04 -5.05
N LEU A 99 9.76 2.07 -5.75
CA LEU A 99 9.62 2.12 -7.21
C LEU A 99 8.91 3.41 -7.69
N THR A 100 7.93 3.88 -6.94
CA THR A 100 7.18 5.12 -7.23
C THR A 100 8.00 6.40 -7.01
N GLY A 101 9.15 6.31 -6.38
CA GLY A 101 10.09 7.43 -6.18
C GLY A 101 11.31 7.38 -7.11
N MET A 102 11.33 6.45 -8.07
CA MET A 102 12.39 6.30 -9.06
C MET A 102 11.98 6.91 -10.40
N ASP A 103 12.95 7.44 -11.13
CA ASP A 103 12.77 8.03 -12.46
C ASP A 103 13.77 7.45 -13.47
N GLY A 104 13.53 7.71 -14.77
CA GLY A 104 14.43 7.43 -15.87
C GLY A 104 14.88 5.97 -15.98
N GLU A 105 16.16 5.76 -16.27
CA GLU A 105 16.73 4.42 -16.49
C GLU A 105 16.73 3.53 -15.23
N LEU A 106 16.87 4.13 -14.04
CA LEU A 106 16.77 3.37 -12.78
C LEU A 106 15.38 2.77 -12.60
N HIS A 107 14.32 3.57 -12.76
CA HIS A 107 12.94 3.10 -12.72
C HIS A 107 12.70 2.00 -13.75
N LYS A 108 13.13 2.21 -15.00
CA LYS A 108 12.96 1.25 -16.08
C LYS A 108 13.62 -0.10 -15.76
N LYS A 109 14.86 -0.09 -15.30
CA LYS A 109 15.60 -1.31 -14.92
C LYS A 109 14.92 -2.05 -13.77
N MET A 110 14.60 -1.35 -12.68
CA MET A 110 13.95 -1.96 -11.53
C MET A 110 12.55 -2.49 -11.88
N ARG A 111 11.75 -1.73 -12.63
CA ARG A 111 10.44 -2.19 -13.09
C ARG A 111 10.53 -3.41 -13.99
N THR A 112 11.53 -3.47 -14.88
CA THR A 112 11.74 -4.63 -15.77
C THR A 112 12.11 -5.89 -15.00
N LEU A 113 12.92 -5.77 -13.94
CA LEU A 113 13.23 -6.89 -13.03
C LEU A 113 11.99 -7.39 -12.27
N LEU A 114 11.13 -6.47 -11.83
CA LEU A 114 9.98 -6.78 -10.99
C LEU A 114 8.74 -7.21 -11.78
N HIS A 115 8.55 -6.70 -13.00
CA HIS A 115 7.34 -6.90 -13.80
C HIS A 115 7.00 -8.39 -14.06
N PRO A 116 7.96 -9.29 -14.37
CA PRO A 116 7.66 -10.69 -14.67
C PRO A 116 6.92 -11.43 -13.56
N VAL A 117 7.12 -11.04 -12.29
CA VAL A 117 6.46 -11.69 -11.14
C VAL A 117 4.97 -11.34 -11.03
N PHE A 118 4.52 -10.29 -11.73
CA PHE A 118 3.12 -9.85 -11.77
C PHE A 118 2.42 -10.10 -13.11
N MET A 119 3.02 -10.90 -13.99
CA MET A 119 2.39 -11.24 -15.27
C MET A 119 1.07 -12.00 -15.10
N PRO A 120 0.08 -11.82 -16.00
CA PRO A 120 -1.25 -12.45 -15.87
C PRO A 120 -1.20 -13.96 -15.61
N LYS A 121 -0.26 -14.67 -16.20
CA LYS A 121 -0.07 -16.10 -15.97
C LYS A 121 0.25 -16.43 -14.51
N VAL A 122 1.11 -15.62 -13.88
CA VAL A 122 1.49 -15.77 -12.46
C VAL A 122 0.31 -15.43 -11.57
N VAL A 123 -0.35 -14.31 -11.83
CA VAL A 123 -1.55 -13.88 -11.08
C VAL A 123 -2.66 -14.91 -11.16
N ASN A 124 -2.92 -15.51 -12.33
CA ASN A 124 -3.90 -16.59 -12.47
C ASN A 124 -3.51 -17.85 -11.68
N THR A 125 -2.22 -18.18 -11.60
CA THR A 125 -1.74 -19.28 -10.75
C THR A 125 -2.05 -18.96 -9.28
N TRP A 126 -1.71 -17.78 -8.80
CA TRP A 126 -2.00 -17.35 -7.43
C TRP A 126 -3.50 -17.31 -7.11
N ARG A 127 -4.31 -16.88 -8.08
CA ARG A 127 -5.76 -16.93 -7.94
C ARG A 127 -6.23 -18.33 -7.58
N ASN A 128 -5.83 -19.33 -8.34
CA ASN A 128 -6.32 -20.69 -8.16
C ASN A 128 -5.70 -21.40 -6.95
N THR A 129 -4.42 -21.11 -6.63
CA THR A 129 -3.67 -21.85 -5.59
C THR A 129 -3.70 -21.19 -4.23
N LYS A 130 -3.98 -19.89 -4.15
CA LYS A 130 -3.97 -19.10 -2.91
C LYS A 130 -5.27 -18.34 -2.67
N MET A 131 -5.67 -17.47 -3.61
CA MET A 131 -6.79 -16.56 -3.39
C MET A 131 -8.12 -17.31 -3.23
N ASP A 132 -8.48 -18.19 -4.15
CA ASP A 132 -9.76 -18.90 -4.11
C ASP A 132 -9.88 -19.82 -2.86
N PRO A 133 -8.86 -20.59 -2.44
CA PRO A 133 -8.89 -21.32 -1.18
C PRO A 133 -9.05 -20.40 0.05
N ILE A 134 -8.25 -19.34 0.17
CA ILE A 134 -8.34 -18.41 1.29
C ILE A 134 -9.75 -17.80 1.39
N VAL A 135 -10.29 -17.29 0.27
CA VAL A 135 -11.64 -16.70 0.26
C VAL A 135 -12.69 -17.72 0.70
N ARG A 136 -12.68 -18.92 0.11
CA ARG A 136 -13.70 -19.92 0.35
C ARG A 136 -13.64 -20.53 1.74
N GLU A 137 -12.44 -20.92 2.18
CA GLU A 137 -12.27 -21.72 3.39
C GLU A 137 -12.13 -20.84 4.65
N GLU A 138 -11.36 -19.74 4.55
CA GLU A 138 -11.08 -18.92 5.72
C GLU A 138 -12.13 -17.81 5.95
N PHE A 139 -12.78 -17.31 4.88
CA PHE A 139 -13.71 -16.17 4.98
C PHE A 139 -15.17 -16.53 4.68
N LEU A 140 -15.49 -17.26 3.63
CA LEU A 140 -16.88 -17.54 3.27
C LEU A 140 -17.47 -18.72 4.06
N ALA A 141 -16.74 -19.81 4.22
CA ALA A 141 -17.25 -20.97 4.93
C ALA A 141 -17.68 -20.68 6.37
N PRO A 142 -16.96 -19.86 7.17
CA PRO A 142 -17.37 -19.48 8.53
C PRO A 142 -18.60 -18.58 8.57
N LEU A 143 -18.94 -17.89 7.48
CA LEU A 143 -20.10 -16.99 7.40
C LEU A 143 -21.38 -17.72 7.03
N ALA A 144 -21.29 -18.81 6.29
CA ALA A 144 -22.44 -19.55 5.77
C ALA A 144 -23.47 -19.95 6.83
N PRO A 145 -23.09 -20.43 8.05
CA PRO A 145 -24.05 -20.83 9.07
C PRO A 145 -24.88 -19.67 9.65
N SER A 146 -24.28 -18.45 9.71
CA SER A 146 -24.92 -17.30 10.35
C SER A 146 -25.74 -16.45 9.37
N GLY A 147 -25.43 -16.50 8.09
CA GLY A 147 -25.99 -15.63 7.05
C GLY A 147 -25.71 -14.13 7.30
N ARG A 148 -24.75 -13.81 8.20
CA ARG A 148 -24.38 -12.44 8.57
C ARG A 148 -22.87 -12.28 8.60
N ALA A 149 -22.38 -11.15 8.09
CA ALA A 149 -20.96 -10.79 8.08
C ALA A 149 -20.78 -9.33 8.45
N ASN A 150 -19.66 -9.04 9.12
CA ASN A 150 -19.10 -7.71 9.14
C ASN A 150 -18.17 -7.57 7.93
N LEU A 151 -18.59 -6.86 6.90
CA LEU A 151 -17.80 -6.68 5.68
C LEU A 151 -16.47 -5.95 5.91
N MET A 152 -16.38 -5.13 6.96
CA MET A 152 -15.11 -4.47 7.30
C MET A 152 -14.09 -5.45 7.89
N ASP A 153 -14.52 -6.48 8.61
CA ASP A 153 -13.62 -7.55 9.08
C ASP A 153 -13.00 -8.28 7.86
N PHE A 154 -13.85 -8.62 6.88
CA PHE A 154 -13.37 -9.19 5.62
C PHE A 154 -12.42 -8.23 4.89
N ALA A 155 -12.82 -6.97 4.71
CA ALA A 155 -12.05 -5.96 3.98
C ALA A 155 -10.65 -5.76 4.57
N LEU A 156 -10.52 -5.81 5.91
CA LEU A 156 -9.25 -5.59 6.59
C LEU A 156 -8.36 -6.84 6.58
N HIS A 157 -8.95 -8.01 6.86
CA HIS A 157 -8.15 -9.22 7.08
C HIS A 157 -7.80 -9.97 5.79
N PHE A 158 -8.71 -10.00 4.81
CA PHE A 158 -8.48 -10.74 3.57
C PHE A 158 -7.30 -10.21 2.74
N PRO A 159 -7.17 -8.92 2.43
CA PRO A 159 -6.02 -8.41 1.67
C PRO A 159 -4.69 -8.68 2.36
N VAL A 160 -4.64 -8.49 3.69
CA VAL A 160 -3.44 -8.79 4.48
C VAL A 160 -3.11 -10.27 4.41
N ARG A 161 -4.08 -11.14 4.67
CA ARG A 161 -3.89 -12.59 4.60
C ARG A 161 -3.38 -13.05 3.24
N LEU A 162 -3.95 -12.51 2.17
CA LEU A 162 -3.59 -12.85 0.79
C LEU A 162 -2.19 -12.36 0.44
N ILE A 163 -1.88 -11.07 0.65
CA ILE A 163 -0.58 -10.51 0.21
C ILE A 163 0.60 -11.18 0.93
N TYR A 164 0.48 -11.47 2.23
CA TYR A 164 1.55 -12.13 2.96
C TYR A 164 1.77 -13.58 2.48
N SER A 165 0.69 -14.31 2.15
CA SER A 165 0.77 -15.63 1.53
C SER A 165 1.42 -15.59 0.14
N LEU A 166 1.07 -14.58 -0.69
CA LEU A 166 1.66 -14.41 -2.03
C LEU A 166 3.14 -14.04 -1.97
N ILE A 167 3.55 -13.26 -0.98
CA ILE A 167 4.95 -12.90 -0.76
C ILE A 167 5.77 -14.11 -0.35
N GLY A 168 5.18 -15.06 0.37
CA GLY A 168 5.82 -16.28 0.82
C GLY A 168 6.01 -16.37 2.34
N PHE A 169 5.27 -15.57 3.12
CA PHE A 169 5.23 -15.76 4.57
C PHE A 169 4.45 -17.03 4.94
N PRO A 170 4.78 -17.68 6.08
CA PRO A 170 4.10 -18.91 6.51
C PRO A 170 2.59 -18.68 6.74
N ASP A 171 1.76 -19.57 6.20
CA ASP A 171 0.30 -19.49 6.30
C ASP A 171 -0.23 -19.89 7.69
N ASN A 172 0.59 -20.56 8.51
CA ASN A 172 0.23 -21.09 9.83
C ASN A 172 0.54 -20.14 11.00
N GLU A 173 0.96 -18.88 10.72
CA GLU A 173 1.34 -17.90 11.73
C GLU A 173 0.49 -16.61 11.62
N PRO A 174 -0.85 -16.68 11.79
CA PRO A 174 -1.74 -15.54 11.54
C PRO A 174 -1.48 -14.34 12.45
N GLU A 175 -1.07 -14.56 13.70
CA GLU A 175 -0.77 -13.45 14.63
C GLU A 175 0.53 -12.73 14.25
N LEU A 176 1.51 -13.44 13.72
CA LEU A 176 2.74 -12.85 13.21
C LEU A 176 2.44 -11.99 11.97
N ILE A 177 1.60 -12.47 11.06
CA ILE A 177 1.15 -11.72 9.89
C ILE A 177 0.42 -10.43 10.30
N LYS A 178 -0.49 -10.50 11.27
CA LYS A 178 -1.19 -9.31 11.79
C LYS A 178 -0.23 -8.29 12.39
N LYS A 179 0.79 -8.76 13.12
CA LYS A 179 1.84 -7.90 13.67
C LYS A 179 2.62 -7.20 12.56
N TYR A 180 3.04 -7.90 11.50
CA TYR A 180 3.76 -7.31 10.38
C TYR A 180 2.87 -6.33 9.60
N ALA A 181 1.60 -6.65 9.42
CA ALA A 181 0.63 -5.75 8.81
C ALA A 181 0.40 -4.48 9.63
N SER A 182 0.39 -4.57 10.97
CA SER A 182 0.32 -3.36 11.80
C SER A 182 1.54 -2.47 11.62
N TRP A 183 2.75 -3.02 11.52
CA TRP A 183 3.94 -2.25 11.20
C TRP A 183 3.87 -1.57 9.82
N ALA A 184 3.32 -2.26 8.82
CA ALA A 184 3.09 -1.67 7.52
C ALA A 184 2.15 -0.45 7.58
N LEU A 185 1.11 -0.51 8.41
CA LEU A 185 0.19 0.62 8.65
C LEU A 185 0.86 1.74 9.46
N ASP A 186 1.70 1.40 10.44
CA ASP A 186 2.46 2.39 11.23
C ASP A 186 3.41 3.22 10.33
N ILE A 187 3.97 2.62 9.28
CA ILE A 187 4.76 3.34 8.27
C ILE A 187 3.90 4.38 7.55
N LEU A 188 2.68 4.02 7.15
CA LEU A 188 1.75 4.93 6.49
C LEU A 188 1.25 6.05 7.41
N ALA A 189 1.20 5.80 8.72
CA ALA A 189 0.85 6.80 9.73
C ALA A 189 2.00 7.78 10.04
N GLY A 190 3.20 7.57 9.49
CA GLY A 190 4.38 8.43 9.74
C GLY A 190 4.22 9.90 9.36
N PRO A 191 3.73 10.24 8.15
CA PRO A 191 3.43 11.62 7.79
C PRO A 191 2.32 12.21 8.66
N GLN A 192 2.51 13.42 9.19
CA GLN A 192 1.57 14.10 10.08
C GLN A 192 1.36 15.54 9.65
N VAL A 193 0.13 16.04 9.80
CA VAL A 193 -0.18 17.48 9.61
C VAL A 193 0.20 18.26 10.86
N ASP A 194 -0.09 17.73 12.05
CA ASP A 194 0.23 18.39 13.32
C ASP A 194 1.73 18.27 13.64
N PRO A 195 2.49 19.38 13.65
CA PRO A 195 3.91 19.36 13.97
C PRO A 195 4.26 18.80 15.36
N LYS A 196 3.32 18.87 16.31
CA LYS A 196 3.52 18.34 17.67
C LYS A 196 3.63 16.83 17.68
N ASN A 197 2.93 16.15 16.77
CA ASN A 197 2.92 14.70 16.65
C ASN A 197 3.97 14.19 15.66
N ALA A 198 4.48 15.05 14.78
CA ALA A 198 5.32 14.66 13.64
C ALA A 198 6.59 13.89 14.06
N ALA A 199 7.30 14.34 15.10
CA ALA A 199 8.54 13.71 15.54
C ALA A 199 8.29 12.28 16.10
N ALA A 200 7.25 12.13 16.93
CA ALA A 200 6.89 10.84 17.52
C ALA A 200 6.37 9.86 16.46
N ALA A 201 5.52 10.31 15.55
CA ALA A 201 4.98 9.51 14.44
C ALA A 201 6.10 9.07 13.48
N LYS A 202 7.02 9.97 13.14
CA LYS A 202 8.20 9.65 12.34
C LYS A 202 9.06 8.58 13.00
N ALA A 203 9.35 8.70 14.30
CA ALA A 203 10.13 7.72 15.04
C ALA A 203 9.44 6.35 15.08
N ALA A 204 8.13 6.31 15.31
CA ALA A 204 7.34 5.08 15.28
C ALA A 204 7.37 4.43 13.88
N ALA A 205 7.18 5.19 12.81
CA ALA A 205 7.24 4.70 11.45
C ALA A 205 8.63 4.17 11.07
N MET A 206 9.71 4.83 11.49
CA MET A 206 11.08 4.34 11.29
C MET A 206 11.32 3.01 12.01
N ASN A 207 10.90 2.88 13.27
CA ASN A 207 11.03 1.63 14.02
C ASN A 207 10.20 0.50 13.40
N ALA A 208 8.99 0.78 12.93
CA ALA A 208 8.13 -0.17 12.23
C ALA A 208 8.77 -0.62 10.91
N SER A 209 9.31 0.31 10.14
CA SER A 209 10.00 0.04 8.87
C SER A 209 11.23 -0.85 9.07
N GLU A 210 12.06 -0.54 10.06
CA GLU A 210 13.25 -1.35 10.39
C GLU A 210 12.85 -2.77 10.85
N SER A 211 11.81 -2.88 11.68
CA SER A 211 11.29 -4.17 12.15
C SER A 211 10.75 -5.02 11.00
N LEU A 212 10.00 -4.39 10.11
CA LEU A 212 9.45 -5.06 8.92
C LEU A 212 10.56 -5.48 7.95
N TYR A 213 11.56 -4.62 7.74
CA TYR A 213 12.73 -4.94 6.93
C TYR A 213 13.46 -6.19 7.44
N LYS A 214 13.74 -6.27 8.73
CA LYS A 214 14.40 -7.43 9.34
C LYS A 214 13.59 -8.72 9.16
N ALA A 215 12.27 -8.65 9.36
CA ALA A 215 11.38 -9.79 9.17
C ALA A 215 11.37 -10.27 7.72
N VAL A 216 11.37 -9.36 6.74
CA VAL A 216 11.41 -9.70 5.32
C VAL A 216 12.79 -10.27 4.96
N LEU A 217 13.88 -9.66 5.42
CA LEU A 217 15.25 -10.13 5.15
C LEU A 217 15.47 -11.55 5.71
N GLU A 218 14.98 -11.84 6.91
CA GLU A 218 15.00 -13.18 7.49
C GLU A 218 14.24 -14.16 6.59
N ARG A 219 13.06 -13.76 6.08
CA ARG A 219 12.28 -14.61 5.18
C ARG A 219 13.00 -14.85 3.85
N VAL A 220 13.65 -13.86 3.27
CA VAL A 220 14.49 -14.01 2.06
C VAL A 220 15.59 -15.04 2.30
N SER A 221 16.28 -14.93 3.45
CA SER A 221 17.34 -15.89 3.82
C SER A 221 16.81 -17.31 3.97
N GLN A 222 15.63 -17.50 4.58
CA GLN A 222 14.97 -18.80 4.71
C GLN A 222 14.62 -19.40 3.34
N VAL A 223 14.05 -18.61 2.43
CA VAL A 223 13.68 -19.06 1.07
C VAL A 223 14.94 -19.47 0.29
N ARG A 224 16.02 -18.70 0.39
CA ARG A 224 17.32 -19.09 -0.23
C ARG A 224 17.86 -20.41 0.33
N ALA A 225 17.78 -20.61 1.64
CA ALA A 225 18.25 -21.82 2.28
C ALA A 225 17.42 -23.06 1.89
N GLN A 226 16.12 -22.89 1.62
CA GLN A 226 15.25 -23.97 1.14
C GLN A 226 15.56 -24.40 -0.30
N GLY A 227 16.08 -23.48 -1.14
CA GLY A 227 16.45 -23.76 -2.52
C GLY A 227 15.26 -23.97 -3.49
N GLU A 228 14.03 -23.75 -3.02
CA GLU A 228 12.81 -23.89 -3.82
C GLU A 228 12.32 -22.49 -4.24
N PHE A 229 12.45 -22.15 -5.53
CA PHE A 229 12.13 -20.85 -6.06
C PHE A 229 10.93 -20.88 -7.01
N GLY A 230 10.20 -19.77 -7.10
CA GLY A 230 9.14 -19.57 -8.08
C GLY A 230 7.72 -19.84 -7.60
N GLY A 231 7.51 -20.36 -6.39
CA GLY A 231 6.19 -20.58 -5.79
C GLY A 231 5.52 -19.29 -5.28
N ASP A 232 6.32 -18.39 -4.72
CA ASP A 232 5.92 -17.13 -4.14
C ASP A 232 6.71 -15.96 -4.73
N LEU A 233 6.40 -14.73 -4.28
CA LEU A 233 7.03 -13.51 -4.77
C LEU A 233 8.53 -13.48 -4.44
N ILE A 234 8.91 -13.78 -3.21
CA ILE A 234 10.31 -13.75 -2.78
C ILE A 234 11.14 -14.75 -3.61
N GLY A 235 10.68 -16.00 -3.76
CA GLY A 235 11.37 -17.00 -4.57
C GLY A 235 11.54 -16.56 -6.03
N ARG A 236 10.53 -15.89 -6.61
CA ARG A 236 10.62 -15.35 -7.97
C ARG A 236 11.60 -14.19 -8.07
N LEU A 237 11.65 -13.30 -7.07
CA LEU A 237 12.61 -12.19 -7.05
C LEU A 237 14.05 -12.65 -6.91
N ILE A 238 14.29 -13.73 -6.15
CA ILE A 238 15.61 -14.34 -5.97
C ILE A 238 16.21 -14.80 -7.30
N VAL A 239 15.39 -15.29 -8.23
CA VAL A 239 15.82 -15.78 -9.54
C VAL A 239 15.59 -14.79 -10.68
N ALA A 240 15.06 -13.62 -10.39
CA ALA A 240 14.85 -12.58 -11.38
C ALA A 240 16.19 -12.03 -11.88
N GLU A 241 16.33 -11.94 -13.21
CA GLU A 241 17.53 -11.42 -13.86
C GLU A 241 17.15 -10.50 -15.02
N TYR A 242 17.89 -9.42 -15.18
CA TYR A 242 17.80 -8.53 -16.31
C TYR A 242 19.21 -8.02 -16.71
N GLU A 243 19.62 -8.26 -17.95
CA GLU A 243 20.94 -7.87 -18.49
C GLU A 243 22.12 -8.36 -17.62
N GLY A 244 22.04 -9.59 -17.12
CA GLY A 244 23.06 -10.20 -16.25
C GLY A 244 23.09 -9.68 -14.82
N ARG A 245 22.10 -8.86 -14.41
CA ARG A 245 21.93 -8.33 -13.06
C ARG A 245 20.76 -9.03 -12.36
N SER A 246 21.05 -9.58 -11.19
CA SER A 246 20.04 -10.07 -10.24
C SER A 246 19.88 -9.11 -9.07
N LEU A 247 18.77 -9.25 -8.34
CA LEU A 247 18.54 -8.49 -7.11
C LEU A 247 19.34 -9.13 -5.96
N ASP A 248 19.97 -8.30 -5.14
CA ASP A 248 20.53 -8.75 -3.88
C ASP A 248 19.44 -8.84 -2.77
N ASP A 249 19.80 -9.42 -1.62
CA ASP A 249 18.85 -9.65 -0.53
C ASP A 249 18.31 -8.34 0.07
N HIS A 250 19.13 -7.28 0.09
CA HIS A 250 18.72 -5.96 0.54
C HIS A 250 17.69 -5.35 -0.41
N GLU A 251 17.93 -5.43 -1.72
CA GLU A 251 17.00 -4.92 -2.75
C GLU A 251 15.66 -5.66 -2.70
N ILE A 252 15.70 -7.01 -2.57
CA ILE A 252 14.48 -7.84 -2.42
C ILE A 252 13.73 -7.45 -1.16
N ALA A 253 14.42 -7.39 -0.01
CA ALA A 253 13.79 -7.06 1.25
C ALA A 253 13.19 -5.66 1.26
N THR A 254 13.88 -4.68 0.70
CA THR A 254 13.42 -3.29 0.62
C THR A 254 12.21 -3.17 -0.32
N PHE A 255 12.23 -3.84 -1.48
CA PHE A 255 11.09 -3.86 -2.39
C PHE A 255 9.86 -4.51 -1.73
N VAL A 256 10.01 -5.69 -1.13
CA VAL A 256 8.91 -6.38 -0.44
C VAL A 256 8.36 -5.54 0.71
N ARG A 257 9.24 -4.93 1.53
CA ARG A 257 8.83 -4.00 2.58
C ARG A 257 8.00 -2.85 2.05
N SER A 258 8.36 -2.29 0.89
CA SER A 258 7.60 -1.19 0.27
C SER A 258 6.23 -1.62 -0.26
N LEU A 259 6.11 -2.88 -0.71
CA LEU A 259 4.88 -3.44 -1.25
C LEU A 259 3.82 -3.70 -0.16
N LEU A 260 4.24 -4.08 1.04
CA LEU A 260 3.34 -4.47 2.12
C LEU A 260 2.36 -3.35 2.56
N PRO A 261 2.82 -2.11 2.84
CA PRO A 261 1.91 -1.01 3.13
C PRO A 261 0.96 -0.70 1.98
N ALA A 262 1.47 -0.74 0.74
CA ALA A 262 0.69 -0.40 -0.44
C ALA A 262 -0.45 -1.39 -0.74
N ALA A 263 -0.23 -2.68 -0.50
CA ALA A 263 -1.16 -3.72 -0.91
C ALA A 263 -2.35 -3.92 0.06
N GLY A 264 -2.12 -3.77 1.37
CA GLY A 264 -3.16 -4.02 2.38
C GLY A 264 -4.18 -2.89 2.47
N GLU A 265 -3.73 -1.69 2.72
CA GLU A 265 -4.54 -0.52 3.05
C GLU A 265 -5.44 -0.07 1.89
N THR A 266 -4.87 0.08 0.69
CA THR A 266 -5.61 0.54 -0.49
C THR A 266 -6.72 -0.42 -0.89
N THR A 267 -6.48 -1.74 -0.82
CA THR A 267 -7.47 -2.78 -1.13
C THR A 267 -8.61 -2.77 -0.12
N THR A 268 -8.32 -2.61 1.17
CA THR A 268 -9.32 -2.48 2.24
C THR A 268 -10.25 -1.30 1.99
N ARG A 269 -9.72 -0.12 1.68
CA ARG A 269 -10.54 1.08 1.40
C ARG A 269 -11.36 0.94 0.14
N THR A 270 -10.74 0.44 -0.93
CA THR A 270 -11.45 0.24 -2.21
C THR A 270 -12.62 -0.72 -2.04
N PHE A 271 -12.42 -1.83 -1.33
CA PHE A 271 -13.49 -2.78 -1.05
C PHE A 271 -14.61 -2.12 -0.23
N GLY A 272 -14.27 -1.41 0.86
CA GLY A 272 -15.25 -0.73 1.70
C GLY A 272 -16.09 0.28 0.89
N THR A 273 -15.44 1.11 0.08
CA THR A 273 -16.12 2.09 -0.79
C THR A 273 -17.01 1.39 -1.83
N ALA A 274 -16.51 0.34 -2.48
CA ALA A 274 -17.30 -0.43 -3.45
C ALA A 274 -18.55 -1.04 -2.81
N MET A 275 -18.42 -1.59 -1.59
CA MET A 275 -19.57 -2.17 -0.88
C MET A 275 -20.62 -1.12 -0.48
N VAL A 276 -20.19 0.08 -0.03
CA VAL A 276 -21.13 1.18 0.24
C VAL A 276 -21.91 1.53 -1.03
N LEU A 277 -21.21 1.76 -2.14
CA LEU A 277 -21.83 2.11 -3.41
C LEU A 277 -22.79 1.03 -3.95
N LEU A 278 -22.46 -0.25 -3.73
CA LEU A 278 -23.34 -1.37 -4.13
C LEU A 278 -24.56 -1.48 -3.22
N LEU A 279 -24.40 -1.28 -1.91
CA LEU A 279 -25.52 -1.32 -0.96
C LEU A 279 -26.49 -0.15 -1.14
N GLU A 280 -26.00 1.00 -1.62
CA GLU A 280 -26.86 2.14 -2.03
C GLU A 280 -27.60 1.92 -3.36
N ARG A 281 -27.23 0.87 -4.11
CA ARG A 281 -27.77 0.54 -5.43
C ARG A 281 -28.12 -0.95 -5.52
N PRO A 282 -29.19 -1.40 -4.85
CA PRO A 282 -29.55 -2.82 -4.78
C PRO A 282 -29.68 -3.51 -6.15
N GLU A 283 -30.09 -2.77 -7.19
CA GLU A 283 -30.21 -3.27 -8.56
C GLU A 283 -28.87 -3.71 -9.17
N LEU A 284 -27.71 -3.26 -8.60
CA LEU A 284 -26.38 -3.71 -9.02
C LEU A 284 -25.93 -4.97 -8.29
N LEU A 285 -26.49 -5.25 -7.11
CA LEU A 285 -26.20 -6.48 -6.36
C LEU A 285 -26.90 -7.71 -6.94
N GLU A 286 -28.00 -7.51 -7.67
CA GLU A 286 -28.77 -8.59 -8.31
C GLU A 286 -28.17 -9.08 -9.63
N ARG A 287 -27.15 -8.38 -10.15
CA ARG A 287 -26.42 -8.71 -11.39
C ARG A 287 -25.16 -9.53 -11.12
#